data_5c4753ef0ece76147e15d62378bd2997
#
_entry.id   5c4753ef0ece76147e15d62378bd2997
#
_cell.length_a   1.000
_cell.length_b   1.000
_cell.length_c   1.000
_cell.angle_alpha   90.00
_cell.angle_beta   90.00
_cell.angle_gamma   90.00
#
_symmetry.space_group_name_H-M   'P 1'
#
loop_
_entity.id
_entity.type
_entity.pdbx_description
1 polymer ?
#
loop_
_entity_poly.entity_id
_entity_poly.type
_entity_poly.pdbx_seq_one_letter_code
_entity_poly.pdbx_strand_id
1 'polypeptide(L)'
;MTGVQTCALPISIGFVPSYSMHPLIGKVANVEWVNGFRRDDFSLDVTAAVKQIADLKPALTFITTPNNPTGSAISINDIKELAIATAAVNGLLIVDEAYAEFSNEKSAITLIAKYPNVLVSRTMSKAFAFAGVRLGYLAANKIVVDALQLVRLPYHLSAITQAAAEVALEFQDELLAEVSKLASDRDLVAAALTEMG
;
A
#
# COMPACT_ATOMS: atom_id res chain seq x y z
N MET A 1 -7.86 43.98 9.20
CA MET A 1 -8.36 42.66 9.60
C MET A 1 -7.62 41.61 8.78
N THR A 2 -6.57 41.04 9.32
CA THR A 2 -5.80 39.99 8.67
C THR A 2 -6.58 38.69 8.84
N GLY A 3 -7.22 38.24 7.77
CA GLY A 3 -7.85 36.92 7.75
C GLY A 3 -6.80 35.84 7.95
N VAL A 4 -6.81 35.19 9.10
CA VAL A 4 -6.09 33.93 9.32
C VAL A 4 -6.76 32.93 8.38
N GLN A 5 -6.13 32.63 7.26
CA GLN A 5 -6.47 31.46 6.48
C GLN A 5 -6.14 30.25 7.35
N THR A 6 -7.15 29.68 7.99
CA THR A 6 -7.03 28.33 8.55
C THR A 6 -6.89 27.39 7.36
N CYS A 7 -5.65 27.06 6.99
CA CYS A 7 -5.39 25.94 6.10
C CYS A 7 -5.95 24.71 6.79
N ALA A 8 -7.04 24.15 6.27
CA ALA A 8 -7.50 22.85 6.71
C ALA A 8 -6.37 21.85 6.52
N LEU A 9 -6.09 21.02 7.53
CA LEU A 9 -5.09 19.96 7.42
C LEU A 9 -5.51 19.03 6.27
N PRO A 10 -4.55 18.52 5.49
CA PRO A 10 -4.87 17.54 4.46
C PRO A 10 -5.47 16.29 5.12
N ILE A 11 -6.54 15.75 4.52
CA ILE A 11 -7.20 14.54 4.98
C ILE A 11 -6.55 13.33 4.30
N SER A 12 -6.27 12.30 5.09
CA SER A 12 -5.94 10.96 4.58
C SER A 12 -7.00 9.97 5.03
N ILE A 13 -7.33 9.02 4.16
CA ILE A 13 -8.27 7.93 4.47
C ILE A 13 -7.60 6.57 4.28
N GLY A 14 -7.94 5.60 5.13
CA GLY A 14 -7.62 4.19 4.97
C GLY A 14 -8.73 3.31 5.51
N PHE A 15 -8.78 2.04 5.12
CA PHE A 15 -9.91 1.14 5.40
C PHE A 15 -9.51 0.05 6.40
N VAL A 16 -10.04 0.18 7.62
CA VAL A 16 -9.74 -0.72 8.74
C VAL A 16 -10.67 -1.95 8.79
N PRO A 17 -10.22 -3.09 9.40
CA PRO A 17 -8.88 -3.30 9.95
C PRO A 17 -7.81 -3.36 8.85
N SER A 18 -6.67 -2.70 9.08
CA SER A 18 -5.53 -2.68 8.16
C SER A 18 -4.23 -2.34 8.92
N TYR A 19 -3.13 -2.17 8.21
CA TYR A 19 -1.81 -1.90 8.77
C TYR A 19 -1.81 -0.62 9.62
N SER A 20 -1.62 -0.79 10.93
CA SER A 20 -1.78 0.26 11.94
C SER A 20 -0.78 1.41 11.84
N MET A 21 0.32 1.23 11.12
CA MET A 21 1.31 2.30 10.95
C MET A 21 0.84 3.42 10.02
N HIS A 22 -0.08 3.19 9.09
CA HIS A 22 -0.58 4.24 8.19
C HIS A 22 -1.20 5.41 8.97
N PRO A 23 -2.19 5.19 9.88
CA PRO A 23 -2.73 6.29 10.70
C PRO A 23 -1.69 6.89 11.64
N LEU A 24 -0.74 6.11 12.16
CA LEU A 24 0.32 6.63 13.03
C LEU A 24 1.26 7.57 12.26
N ILE A 25 1.66 7.21 11.04
CA ILE A 25 2.47 8.07 10.17
C ILE A 25 1.71 9.36 9.84
N GLY A 26 0.41 9.27 9.51
CA GLY A 26 -0.45 10.42 9.28
C GLY A 26 -0.45 11.37 10.49
N LYS A 27 -0.61 10.82 11.70
CA LYS A 27 -0.59 11.58 12.95
C LYS A 27 0.77 12.28 13.18
N VAL A 28 1.89 11.59 12.94
CA VAL A 28 3.23 12.17 13.07
C VAL A 28 3.44 13.30 12.06
N ALA A 29 2.89 13.14 10.85
CA ALA A 29 2.96 14.17 9.80
C ALA A 29 1.93 15.31 9.99
N ASN A 30 1.19 15.32 11.11
CA ASN A 30 0.12 16.29 11.38
C ASN A 30 -0.96 16.33 10.27
N VAL A 31 -1.32 15.15 9.77
CA VAL A 31 -2.37 14.96 8.77
C VAL A 31 -3.61 14.38 9.47
N GLU A 32 -4.79 14.89 9.14
CA GLU A 32 -6.04 14.31 9.62
C GLU A 32 -6.25 12.93 9.00
N TRP A 33 -6.47 11.92 9.84
CA TRP A 33 -6.72 10.56 9.40
C TRP A 33 -8.17 10.16 9.66
N VAL A 34 -8.84 9.69 8.61
CA VAL A 34 -10.21 9.16 8.67
C VAL A 34 -10.19 7.65 8.41
N ASN A 35 -10.94 6.89 9.21
CA ASN A 35 -11.13 5.48 8.98
C ASN A 35 -12.37 5.24 8.11
N GLY A 36 -12.17 4.58 6.97
CA GLY A 36 -13.20 3.79 6.32
C GLY A 36 -13.22 2.38 6.91
N PHE A 37 -14.22 1.58 6.58
CA PHE A 37 -14.39 0.24 7.13
C PHE A 37 -14.45 -0.81 6.03
N ARG A 38 -13.89 -1.97 6.30
CA ARG A 38 -14.09 -3.19 5.53
C ARG A 38 -15.38 -3.86 5.97
N ARG A 39 -15.91 -4.77 5.17
CA ARG A 39 -17.05 -5.63 5.53
C ARG A 39 -16.65 -6.64 6.61
N ASP A 40 -17.62 -7.36 7.15
CA ASP A 40 -17.39 -8.38 8.19
C ASP A 40 -16.51 -9.54 7.70
N ASP A 41 -16.52 -9.82 6.40
CA ASP A 41 -15.64 -10.79 5.73
C ASP A 41 -14.26 -10.20 5.38
N PHE A 42 -13.98 -8.98 5.85
CA PHE A 42 -12.78 -8.20 5.58
C PHE A 42 -12.57 -7.79 4.11
N SER A 43 -13.52 -8.03 3.22
CA SER A 43 -13.49 -7.47 1.87
C SER A 43 -13.67 -5.95 1.90
N LEU A 44 -13.18 -5.26 0.88
CA LEU A 44 -13.42 -3.83 0.72
C LEU A 44 -14.74 -3.60 -0.02
N ASP A 45 -15.64 -2.82 0.56
CA ASP A 45 -16.80 -2.30 -0.16
C ASP A 45 -16.37 -1.13 -1.05
N VAL A 46 -16.08 -1.42 -2.32
CA VAL A 46 -15.56 -0.43 -3.27
C VAL A 46 -16.56 0.69 -3.51
N THR A 47 -17.86 0.37 -3.58
CA THR A 47 -18.92 1.39 -3.79
C THR A 47 -18.97 2.36 -2.61
N ALA A 48 -18.93 1.84 -1.38
CA ALA A 48 -18.89 2.66 -0.17
C ALA A 48 -17.61 3.48 -0.08
N ALA A 49 -16.46 2.88 -0.44
CA ALA A 49 -15.16 3.56 -0.45
C ALA A 49 -15.13 4.71 -1.45
N VAL A 50 -15.62 4.51 -2.68
CA VAL A 50 -15.74 5.56 -3.71
C VAL A 50 -16.62 6.72 -3.23
N LYS A 51 -17.77 6.40 -2.62
CA LYS A 51 -18.63 7.43 -2.04
C LYS A 51 -17.92 8.22 -0.95
N GLN A 52 -17.22 7.53 -0.04
CA GLN A 52 -16.49 8.16 1.06
C GLN A 52 -15.35 9.06 0.57
N ILE A 53 -14.62 8.64 -0.49
CA ILE A 53 -13.61 9.46 -1.15
C ILE A 53 -14.23 10.73 -1.75
N ALA A 54 -15.37 10.61 -2.44
CA ALA A 54 -16.06 11.75 -3.04
C ALA A 54 -16.53 12.78 -1.99
N ASP A 55 -17.06 12.29 -0.85
CA ASP A 55 -17.57 13.11 0.24
C ASP A 55 -16.44 13.82 1.00
N LEU A 56 -15.38 13.10 1.36
CA LEU A 56 -14.26 13.60 2.17
C LEU A 56 -13.20 14.37 1.38
N LYS A 57 -13.08 14.09 0.08
CA LYS A 57 -12.04 14.66 -0.81
C LYS A 57 -10.63 14.55 -0.23
N PRO A 58 -10.17 13.35 0.14
CA PRO A 58 -8.88 13.17 0.78
C PRO A 58 -7.73 13.50 -0.18
N ALA A 59 -6.67 14.09 0.36
CA ALA A 59 -5.41 14.25 -0.38
C ALA A 59 -4.73 12.90 -0.63
N LEU A 60 -4.84 11.97 0.32
CA LEU A 60 -4.26 10.64 0.23
C LEU A 60 -5.30 9.57 0.60
N THR A 61 -5.44 8.59 -0.26
CA THR A 61 -6.22 7.37 -0.01
C THR A 61 -5.27 6.19 0.09
N PHE A 62 -5.32 5.45 1.20
CA PHE A 62 -4.49 4.27 1.44
C PHE A 62 -5.32 3.00 1.31
N ILE A 63 -4.82 2.06 0.52
CA ILE A 63 -5.31 0.68 0.48
C ILE A 63 -4.14 -0.28 0.62
N THR A 64 -4.36 -1.39 1.32
CA THR A 64 -3.37 -2.45 1.52
C THR A 64 -3.87 -3.72 0.84
N THR A 65 -3.07 -4.30 -0.05
CA THR A 65 -3.43 -5.52 -0.80
C THR A 65 -2.22 -6.36 -1.17
N PRO A 66 -2.13 -7.62 -0.70
CA PRO A 66 -2.98 -8.24 0.33
C PRO A 66 -2.95 -7.48 1.65
N ASN A 67 -4.09 -7.41 2.33
CA ASN A 67 -4.24 -6.63 3.54
C ASN A 67 -3.59 -7.31 4.76
N ASN A 68 -2.93 -6.55 5.57
CA ASN A 68 -2.46 -6.97 6.89
C ASN A 68 -3.40 -6.36 7.96
N PRO A 69 -4.09 -7.17 8.83
CA PRO A 69 -3.81 -8.58 9.13
C PRO A 69 -4.70 -9.61 8.40
N THR A 70 -5.66 -9.20 7.59
CA THR A 70 -6.78 -10.06 7.15
C THR A 70 -6.44 -10.99 5.98
N GLY A 71 -5.33 -10.73 5.26
CA GLY A 71 -4.94 -11.51 4.08
C GLY A 71 -5.81 -11.26 2.84
N SER A 72 -6.89 -10.46 2.95
CA SER A 72 -7.80 -10.17 1.83
C SER A 72 -7.10 -9.35 0.75
N ALA A 73 -7.25 -9.78 -0.51
CA ALA A 73 -6.74 -9.06 -1.67
C ALA A 73 -7.85 -8.20 -2.30
N ILE A 74 -7.43 -7.15 -3.02
CA ILE A 74 -8.32 -6.26 -3.77
C ILE A 74 -8.02 -6.47 -5.25
N SER A 75 -9.05 -6.67 -6.08
CA SER A 75 -8.86 -6.90 -7.51
C SER A 75 -8.30 -5.66 -8.21
N ILE A 76 -7.59 -5.87 -9.31
CA ILE A 76 -7.04 -4.76 -10.11
C ILE A 76 -8.14 -3.83 -10.67
N ASN A 77 -9.36 -4.36 -10.90
CA ASN A 77 -10.49 -3.55 -11.35
C ASN A 77 -11.01 -2.66 -10.23
N ASP A 78 -11.09 -3.16 -9.01
CA ASP A 78 -11.49 -2.38 -7.83
C ASP A 78 -10.46 -1.28 -7.53
N ILE A 79 -9.17 -1.59 -7.62
CA ILE A 79 -8.10 -0.59 -7.47
C ILE A 79 -8.22 0.51 -8.53
N LYS A 80 -8.57 0.15 -9.76
CA LYS A 80 -8.81 1.11 -10.84
C LYS A 80 -9.99 2.04 -10.54
N GLU A 81 -11.10 1.52 -9.99
CA GLU A 81 -12.24 2.34 -9.58
C GLU A 81 -11.85 3.34 -8.49
N LEU A 82 -11.10 2.90 -7.48
CA LEU A 82 -10.57 3.75 -6.44
C LEU A 82 -9.60 4.81 -6.99
N ALA A 83 -8.76 4.46 -7.97
CA ALA A 83 -7.85 5.40 -8.63
C ALA A 83 -8.62 6.51 -9.36
N ILE A 84 -9.70 6.16 -10.06
CA ILE A 84 -10.56 7.12 -10.75
C ILE A 84 -11.26 8.04 -9.74
N ALA A 85 -11.84 7.49 -8.68
CA ALA A 85 -12.50 8.26 -7.63
C ALA A 85 -11.54 9.22 -6.93
N THR A 86 -10.34 8.75 -6.61
CA THR A 86 -9.31 9.57 -5.95
C THR A 86 -8.80 10.68 -6.89
N ALA A 87 -8.61 10.39 -8.18
CA ALA A 87 -8.24 11.41 -9.17
C ALA A 87 -9.31 12.50 -9.31
N ALA A 88 -10.59 12.13 -9.25
CA ALA A 88 -11.71 13.08 -9.36
C ALA A 88 -11.72 14.15 -8.25
N VAL A 89 -11.08 13.88 -7.12
CA VAL A 89 -10.91 14.82 -6.00
C VAL A 89 -9.49 15.40 -5.90
N ASN A 90 -8.66 15.23 -6.93
CA ASN A 90 -7.25 15.64 -6.98
C ASN A 90 -6.39 14.98 -5.90
N GLY A 91 -6.75 13.79 -5.43
CA GLY A 91 -6.02 13.01 -4.45
C GLY A 91 -5.07 11.98 -5.09
N LEU A 92 -4.18 11.43 -4.27
CA LEU A 92 -3.27 10.33 -4.62
C LEU A 92 -3.75 9.03 -3.97
N LEU A 93 -3.76 7.93 -4.73
CA LEU A 93 -4.03 6.59 -4.24
C LEU A 93 -2.72 5.86 -3.95
N ILE A 94 -2.49 5.53 -2.69
CA ILE A 94 -1.34 4.74 -2.24
C ILE A 94 -1.81 3.29 -2.07
N VAL A 95 -1.24 2.41 -2.88
CA VAL A 95 -1.48 0.96 -2.82
C VAL A 95 -0.29 0.32 -2.12
N ASP A 96 -0.50 -0.13 -0.90
CA ASP A 96 0.52 -0.87 -0.15
C ASP A 96 0.49 -2.33 -0.54
N GLU A 97 1.48 -2.73 -1.32
CA GLU A 97 1.69 -4.08 -1.83
C GLU A 97 2.83 -4.80 -1.10
N ALA A 98 2.97 -4.58 0.21
CA ALA A 98 4.04 -5.22 1.00
C ALA A 98 3.98 -6.76 0.98
N TYR A 99 2.86 -7.36 0.60
CA TYR A 99 2.64 -8.80 0.52
C TYR A 99 2.22 -9.26 -0.88
N ALA A 100 2.48 -8.48 -1.93
CA ALA A 100 2.00 -8.76 -3.28
C ALA A 100 2.49 -10.11 -3.82
N GLU A 101 3.71 -10.53 -3.46
CA GLU A 101 4.31 -11.78 -3.91
C GLU A 101 3.57 -13.03 -3.36
N PHE A 102 2.75 -12.87 -2.30
CA PHE A 102 1.92 -13.95 -1.74
C PHE A 102 0.51 -14.00 -2.35
N SER A 103 0.23 -13.21 -3.37
CA SER A 103 -1.08 -13.08 -4.03
C SER A 103 -0.99 -13.40 -5.51
N ASN A 104 -2.08 -13.94 -6.05
CA ASN A 104 -2.24 -14.14 -7.50
C ASN A 104 -2.83 -12.92 -8.21
N GLU A 105 -3.18 -11.86 -7.47
CA GLU A 105 -3.72 -10.64 -8.05
C GLU A 105 -2.64 -9.85 -8.82
N LYS A 106 -3.07 -9.19 -9.87
CA LYS A 106 -2.18 -8.32 -10.65
C LYS A 106 -1.79 -7.09 -9.84
N SER A 107 -0.50 -6.76 -9.87
CA SER A 107 0.01 -5.56 -9.23
C SER A 107 -0.58 -4.27 -9.81
N ALA A 108 -0.88 -3.33 -8.92
CA ALA A 108 -1.29 -1.97 -9.27
C ALA A 108 -0.19 -1.16 -9.99
N ILE A 109 1.06 -1.63 -10.02
CA ILE A 109 2.13 -1.04 -10.85
C ILE A 109 1.68 -0.92 -12.31
N THR A 110 0.89 -1.88 -12.80
CA THR A 110 0.36 -1.87 -14.18
C THR A 110 -0.61 -0.71 -14.46
N LEU A 111 -1.13 -0.07 -13.42
CA LEU A 111 -2.04 1.08 -13.56
C LEU A 111 -1.32 2.41 -13.67
N ILE A 112 -0.09 2.55 -13.21
CA ILE A 112 0.63 3.84 -13.06
C ILE A 112 0.72 4.60 -14.38
N ALA A 113 0.96 3.90 -15.50
CA ALA A 113 1.07 4.53 -16.82
C ALA A 113 -0.22 5.23 -17.25
N LYS A 114 -1.39 4.70 -16.84
CA LYS A 114 -2.71 5.24 -17.20
C LYS A 114 -3.31 6.13 -16.11
N TYR A 115 -2.98 5.87 -14.87
CA TYR A 115 -3.49 6.56 -13.67
C TYR A 115 -2.32 7.16 -12.90
N PRO A 116 -1.85 8.37 -13.27
CA PRO A 116 -0.63 8.97 -12.69
C PRO A 116 -0.75 9.32 -11.21
N ASN A 117 -1.96 9.27 -10.66
CA ASN A 117 -2.25 9.45 -9.23
C ASN A 117 -2.09 8.16 -8.41
N VAL A 118 -1.74 7.02 -9.03
CA VAL A 118 -1.48 5.75 -8.34
C VAL A 118 -0.01 5.67 -7.95
N LEU A 119 0.22 5.35 -6.69
CA LEU A 119 1.52 5.07 -6.10
C LEU A 119 1.49 3.66 -5.52
N VAL A 120 2.52 2.86 -5.76
CA VAL A 120 2.62 1.51 -5.23
C VAL A 120 3.84 1.41 -4.32
N SER A 121 3.61 1.12 -3.04
CA SER A 121 4.68 0.86 -2.08
C SER A 121 4.95 -0.64 -1.96
N ARG A 122 6.23 -1.00 -1.94
CA ARG A 122 6.71 -2.36 -1.78
C ARG A 122 7.86 -2.45 -0.79
N THR A 123 8.10 -3.63 -0.27
CA THR A 123 9.19 -3.89 0.68
C THR A 123 9.92 -5.19 0.36
N MET A 124 11.21 -5.21 0.60
CA MET A 124 11.99 -6.44 0.58
C MET A 124 11.95 -7.20 1.93
N SER A 125 11.26 -6.65 2.92
CA SER A 125 11.20 -7.21 4.29
C SER A 125 10.40 -8.51 4.40
N LYS A 126 9.57 -8.86 3.41
CA LYS A 126 8.63 -9.99 3.43
C LYS A 126 9.09 -11.10 2.48
N ALA A 127 8.68 -11.07 1.23
CA ALA A 127 9.00 -12.08 0.23
C ALA A 127 10.51 -12.32 0.06
N PHE A 128 11.32 -11.29 0.19
CA PHE A 128 12.78 -11.37 0.07
C PHE A 128 13.50 -11.66 1.40
N ALA A 129 12.78 -11.94 2.50
CA ALA A 129 13.33 -12.20 3.83
C ALA A 129 14.31 -11.11 4.36
N PHE A 130 14.22 -9.87 3.88
CA PHE A 130 15.16 -8.77 4.10
C PHE A 130 14.72 -7.79 5.17
N ALA A 131 13.99 -8.25 6.19
CA ALA A 131 13.46 -7.38 7.24
C ALA A 131 14.54 -6.56 7.97
N GLY A 132 15.72 -7.16 8.21
CA GLY A 132 16.85 -6.52 8.89
C GLY A 132 17.56 -5.44 8.06
N VAL A 133 17.45 -5.47 6.74
CA VAL A 133 18.12 -4.53 5.82
C VAL A 133 17.40 -3.20 5.69
N ARG A 134 16.13 -3.11 6.11
CA ARG A 134 15.32 -1.89 6.13
C ARG A 134 15.15 -1.26 4.76
N LEU A 135 14.83 -2.06 3.73
CA LEU A 135 14.64 -1.61 2.36
C LEU A 135 13.19 -1.77 1.89
N GLY A 136 12.66 -0.71 1.33
CA GLY A 136 11.43 -0.65 0.56
C GLY A 136 11.59 0.29 -0.63
N TYR A 137 10.63 0.25 -1.53
CA TYR A 137 10.61 1.12 -2.70
C TYR A 137 9.19 1.56 -3.05
N LEU A 138 9.14 2.65 -3.79
CA LEU A 138 7.90 3.22 -4.30
C LEU A 138 7.97 3.29 -5.82
N ALA A 139 6.95 2.78 -6.48
CA ALA A 139 6.72 2.98 -7.91
C ALA A 139 5.60 4.01 -8.10
N ALA A 140 5.85 5.05 -8.89
CA ALA A 140 4.88 6.11 -9.14
C ALA A 140 5.19 6.84 -10.45
N ASN A 141 4.28 7.73 -10.87
CA ASN A 141 4.56 8.66 -11.95
C ASN A 141 5.76 9.55 -11.62
N LYS A 142 6.56 9.90 -12.63
CA LYS A 142 7.78 10.69 -12.46
C LYS A 142 7.57 11.99 -11.67
N ILE A 143 6.44 12.68 -11.90
CA ILE A 143 6.13 13.93 -11.19
C ILE A 143 6.04 13.71 -9.68
N VAL A 144 5.42 12.60 -9.26
CA VAL A 144 5.31 12.22 -7.83
C VAL A 144 6.68 11.85 -7.28
N VAL A 145 7.45 11.06 -8.03
CA VAL A 145 8.83 10.69 -7.62
C VAL A 145 9.70 11.92 -7.45
N ASP A 146 9.66 12.85 -8.39
CA ASP A 146 10.44 14.10 -8.32
C ASP A 146 10.03 14.93 -7.08
N ALA A 147 8.74 15.02 -6.76
CA ALA A 147 8.27 15.70 -5.56
C ALA A 147 8.76 15.03 -4.26
N LEU A 148 8.75 13.70 -4.21
CA LEU A 148 9.29 12.94 -3.07
C LEU A 148 10.80 13.12 -2.91
N GLN A 149 11.54 13.26 -4.01
CA GLN A 149 12.97 13.52 -3.98
C GLN A 149 13.32 14.82 -3.23
N LEU A 150 12.43 15.83 -3.27
CA LEU A 150 12.65 17.11 -2.61
C LEU A 150 12.52 17.04 -1.08
N VAL A 151 11.76 16.07 -0.58
CA VAL A 151 11.47 15.96 0.88
C VAL A 151 12.13 14.77 1.55
N ARG A 152 12.64 13.82 0.79
CA ARG A 152 13.35 12.66 1.35
C ARG A 152 14.68 13.10 1.97
N LEU A 153 15.09 12.39 3.03
CA LEU A 153 16.42 12.62 3.62
C LEU A 153 17.52 12.25 2.62
N PRO A 154 18.59 13.06 2.49
CA PRO A 154 19.78 12.66 1.78
C PRO A 154 20.41 11.46 2.51
N TYR A 155 21.09 10.59 1.76
CA TYR A 155 21.79 9.41 2.31
C TYR A 155 20.91 8.48 3.16
N HIS A 156 19.60 8.38 2.84
CA HIS A 156 18.63 7.59 3.60
C HIS A 156 18.87 6.06 3.52
N LEU A 157 19.64 5.58 2.54
CA LEU A 157 20.08 4.20 2.40
C LEU A 157 21.60 4.09 2.45
N SER A 158 22.11 3.16 3.26
CA SER A 158 23.54 2.86 3.30
C SER A 158 24.00 2.15 2.02
N ALA A 159 25.28 2.30 1.66
CA ALA A 159 25.86 1.56 0.55
C ALA A 159 25.78 0.02 0.77
N ILE A 160 25.92 -0.42 2.01
CA ILE A 160 25.80 -1.85 2.38
C ILE A 160 24.37 -2.34 2.10
N THR A 161 23.33 -1.57 2.47
CA THR A 161 21.93 -1.91 2.17
C THR A 161 21.69 -2.03 0.66
N GLN A 162 22.25 -1.12 -0.13
CA GLN A 162 22.10 -1.13 -1.58
C GLN A 162 22.79 -2.35 -2.21
N ALA A 163 24.05 -2.61 -1.85
CA ALA A 163 24.80 -3.78 -2.33
C ALA A 163 24.14 -5.09 -1.94
N ALA A 164 23.62 -5.21 -0.70
CA ALA A 164 22.90 -6.39 -0.26
C ALA A 164 21.60 -6.60 -1.06
N ALA A 165 20.90 -5.53 -1.43
CA ALA A 165 19.70 -5.61 -2.24
C ALA A 165 19.99 -6.05 -3.68
N GLU A 166 21.07 -5.55 -4.28
CA GLU A 166 21.52 -5.97 -5.62
C GLU A 166 21.79 -7.47 -5.63
N VAL A 167 22.54 -7.98 -4.66
CA VAL A 167 22.81 -9.43 -4.52
C VAL A 167 21.52 -10.22 -4.30
N ALA A 168 20.59 -9.73 -3.46
CA ALA A 168 19.32 -10.44 -3.23
C ALA A 168 18.48 -10.59 -4.51
N LEU A 169 18.55 -9.62 -5.42
CA LEU A 169 17.85 -9.69 -6.70
C LEU A 169 18.44 -10.76 -7.64
N GLU A 170 19.72 -11.12 -7.50
CA GLU A 170 20.33 -12.22 -8.24
C GLU A 170 19.75 -13.58 -7.81
N PHE A 171 19.25 -13.69 -6.59
CA PHE A 171 18.61 -14.89 -6.01
C PHE A 171 17.08 -14.80 -5.98
N GLN A 172 16.48 -13.92 -6.79
CA GLN A 172 15.02 -13.70 -6.77
C GLN A 172 14.21 -14.97 -7.01
N ASP A 173 14.64 -15.84 -7.91
CA ASP A 173 13.90 -17.05 -8.27
C ASP A 173 13.84 -18.04 -7.10
N GLU A 174 14.94 -18.18 -6.35
CA GLU A 174 15.00 -19.01 -5.15
C GLU A 174 14.10 -18.44 -4.05
N LEU A 175 14.16 -17.13 -3.81
CA LEU A 175 13.35 -16.46 -2.81
C LEU A 175 11.85 -16.52 -3.14
N LEU A 176 11.47 -16.36 -4.40
CA LEU A 176 10.08 -16.46 -4.83
C LEU A 176 9.56 -17.91 -4.83
N ALA A 177 10.44 -18.91 -5.00
CA ALA A 177 10.08 -20.31 -4.81
C ALA A 177 9.69 -20.61 -3.35
N GLU A 178 10.41 -20.06 -2.36
CA GLU A 178 10.05 -20.16 -0.95
C GLU A 178 8.72 -19.44 -0.64
N VAL A 179 8.43 -18.31 -1.28
CA VAL A 179 7.11 -17.63 -1.17
C VAL A 179 5.99 -18.55 -1.64
N SER A 180 6.18 -19.23 -2.77
CA SER A 180 5.18 -20.16 -3.33
C SER A 180 4.94 -21.35 -2.37
N LYS A 181 5.99 -21.86 -1.75
CA LYS A 181 5.89 -22.91 -0.74
C LYS A 181 5.11 -22.44 0.50
N LEU A 182 5.46 -21.27 1.04
CA LEU A 182 4.73 -20.67 2.17
C LEU A 182 3.25 -20.44 1.87
N ALA A 183 2.91 -20.04 0.64
CA ALA A 183 1.52 -19.89 0.20
C ALA A 183 0.78 -21.25 0.21
N SER A 184 1.43 -22.31 -0.28
CA SER A 184 0.88 -23.68 -0.25
C SER A 184 0.70 -24.20 1.17
N ASP A 185 1.69 -23.99 2.05
CA ASP A 185 1.62 -24.39 3.45
C ASP A 185 0.48 -23.64 4.19
N ARG A 186 0.31 -22.35 3.92
CA ARG A 186 -0.84 -21.57 4.43
C ARG A 186 -2.18 -22.21 4.04
N ASP A 187 -2.33 -22.60 2.79
CA ASP A 187 -3.58 -23.16 2.28
C ASP A 187 -3.88 -24.52 2.93
N LEU A 188 -2.85 -25.35 3.16
CA LEU A 188 -2.96 -26.62 3.91
C LEU A 188 -3.39 -26.37 5.36
N VAL A 189 -2.78 -25.41 6.04
CA VAL A 189 -3.13 -25.07 7.42
C VAL A 189 -4.56 -24.52 7.50
N ALA A 190 -4.94 -23.65 6.57
CA ALA A 190 -6.30 -23.09 6.53
C ALA A 190 -7.36 -24.18 6.31
N ALA A 191 -7.11 -25.15 5.41
CA ALA A 191 -8.00 -26.29 5.18
C ALA A 191 -8.14 -27.14 6.45
N ALA A 192 -7.02 -27.50 7.09
CA ALA A 192 -7.02 -28.31 8.31
C ALA A 192 -7.78 -27.62 9.47
N LEU A 193 -7.60 -26.31 9.64
CA LEU A 193 -8.33 -25.54 10.66
C LEU A 193 -9.84 -25.48 10.37
N THR A 194 -10.22 -25.38 9.11
CA THR A 194 -11.64 -25.38 8.70
C THR A 194 -12.31 -26.73 8.98
N GLU A 195 -11.58 -27.85 8.81
CA GLU A 195 -12.08 -29.20 9.13
C GLU A 195 -12.25 -29.44 10.65
N MET A 196 -11.49 -28.71 11.46
CA MET A 196 -11.55 -28.82 12.92
C MET A 196 -12.70 -27.99 13.55
N GLY A 197 -13.35 -27.10 12.81
CA GLY A 197 -14.45 -26.22 13.25
C GLY A 197 -13.90 -24.88 13.67
#